data_8efd16a3364a076da5624fc2ef1ac4ac
#
_entry.id   8efd16a3364a076da5624fc2ef1ac4ac
#
_cell.length_a   1.000
_cell.length_b   1.000
_cell.length_c   1.000
_cell.angle_alpha   90.00
_cell.angle_beta   90.00
_cell.angle_gamma   90.00
#
_symmetry.space_group_name_H-M   'P 1'
#
loop_
_entity.id
_entity.type
_entity.pdbx_description
1 polymer ?
#
loop_
_entity_poly.entity_id
_entity_poly.type
_entity_poly.pdbx_seq_one_letter_code
_entity_poly.pdbx_strand_id
1 'polypeptide(L)'
;MCDRHAFFFEFDKAFTRQLIEKFEASPAHPLTEEVAPPQTGVYALYRRGRLVYAGKALQTTLQRRLAEHARKIAGRRNISLDQMTCRFLTIDSEWFVRAGEHALIKSYNPAWNRTGFGSHVPGRGRPGIRRSRWDTEFPPR
;
A
#
# COMPACT_ATOMS: atom_id res chain seq x y z
N MET A 1 -40.64 1.59 16.33
CA MET A 1 -40.30 2.63 17.29
C MET A 1 -39.38 3.63 16.58
N CYS A 2 -39.73 4.86 16.66
CA CYS A 2 -38.93 5.91 16.04
C CYS A 2 -37.80 6.32 17.00
N ASP A 3 -36.57 6.18 16.56
CA ASP A 3 -35.44 6.55 17.38
C ASP A 3 -35.01 7.99 17.02
N ARG A 4 -35.55 8.95 17.75
CA ARG A 4 -35.27 10.37 17.54
C ARG A 4 -33.88 10.78 17.96
N HIS A 5 -33.18 9.92 18.66
CA HIS A 5 -31.86 10.24 19.19
C HIS A 5 -30.73 9.55 18.45
N ALA A 6 -31.03 8.69 17.47
CA ALA A 6 -30.03 7.98 16.73
C ALA A 6 -29.26 8.93 15.80
N PHE A 7 -27.95 8.83 15.85
CA PHE A 7 -27.08 9.56 14.94
C PHE A 7 -26.54 8.59 13.91
N PHE A 8 -26.82 8.91 12.66
CA PHE A 8 -26.31 8.10 11.55
C PHE A 8 -25.39 8.93 10.70
N PHE A 9 -24.16 8.46 10.55
CA PHE A 9 -23.18 9.10 9.68
C PHE A 9 -22.47 8.01 8.89
N GLU A 10 -22.51 8.10 7.58
CA GLU A 10 -21.82 7.15 6.72
C GLU A 10 -20.35 7.50 6.62
N PHE A 11 -19.61 7.19 7.69
CA PHE A 11 -18.22 7.54 7.82
C PHE A 11 -17.38 6.95 6.67
N ASP A 12 -17.55 5.66 6.40
CA ASP A 12 -16.74 4.97 5.40
C ASP A 12 -16.88 5.62 4.02
N LYS A 13 -18.09 5.97 3.65
CA LYS A 13 -18.34 6.62 2.36
C LYS A 13 -17.69 7.99 2.26
N ALA A 14 -17.90 8.82 3.26
CA ALA A 14 -17.38 10.17 3.27
C ALA A 14 -15.85 10.18 3.33
N PHE A 15 -15.29 9.35 4.22
CA PHE A 15 -13.85 9.24 4.37
C PHE A 15 -13.20 8.71 3.10
N THR A 16 -13.72 7.63 2.56
CA THR A 16 -13.16 7.00 1.36
C THR A 16 -13.13 7.97 0.20
N ARG A 17 -14.24 8.68 -0.03
CA ARG A 17 -14.30 9.65 -1.13
C ARG A 17 -13.24 10.73 -1.00
N GLN A 18 -13.13 11.33 0.19
CA GLN A 18 -12.16 12.39 0.42
C GLN A 18 -10.72 11.87 0.30
N LEU A 19 -10.45 10.69 0.85
CA LEU A 19 -9.13 10.11 0.76
C LEU A 19 -8.74 9.82 -0.68
N ILE A 20 -9.62 9.20 -1.45
CA ILE A 20 -9.33 8.86 -2.84
C ILE A 20 -9.12 10.11 -3.68
N GLU A 21 -9.94 11.14 -3.50
CA GLU A 21 -9.75 12.40 -4.20
C GLU A 21 -8.38 13.00 -3.92
N LYS A 22 -8.00 13.07 -2.65
CA LYS A 22 -6.70 13.61 -2.26
C LYS A 22 -5.56 12.74 -2.77
N PHE A 23 -5.74 11.43 -2.70
CA PHE A 23 -4.71 10.49 -3.12
C PHE A 23 -4.46 10.59 -4.62
N GLU A 24 -5.52 10.63 -5.42
CA GLU A 24 -5.39 10.73 -6.87
C GLU A 24 -4.86 12.09 -7.31
N ALA A 25 -5.05 13.12 -6.51
CA ALA A 25 -4.49 14.44 -6.78
C ALA A 25 -3.03 14.56 -6.34
N SER A 26 -2.52 13.60 -5.56
CA SER A 26 -1.13 13.65 -5.11
C SER A 26 -0.18 13.33 -6.25
N PRO A 27 1.07 13.81 -6.17
CA PRO A 27 2.04 13.56 -7.23
C PRO A 27 2.41 12.08 -7.33
N ALA A 28 2.56 11.59 -8.55
CA ALA A 28 3.15 10.29 -8.82
C ALA A 28 4.65 10.46 -8.98
N HIS A 29 5.43 9.58 -8.36
CA HIS A 29 6.88 9.62 -8.41
C HIS A 29 7.42 8.28 -8.90
N PRO A 30 8.57 8.27 -9.59
CA PRO A 30 9.27 7.01 -9.81
C PRO A 30 9.58 6.36 -8.47
N LEU A 31 9.44 5.04 -8.39
CA LEU A 31 9.75 4.32 -7.15
C LEU A 31 11.25 4.22 -6.97
N THR A 32 11.76 4.89 -5.94
CA THR A 32 13.17 4.87 -5.58
C THR A 32 13.31 4.66 -4.08
N GLU A 33 14.52 4.38 -3.60
CA GLU A 33 14.74 4.18 -2.18
C GLU A 33 14.61 5.46 -1.35
N GLU A 34 14.56 6.61 -2.01
CA GLU A 34 14.56 7.91 -1.33
C GLU A 34 13.32 8.74 -1.65
N VAL A 35 12.28 8.12 -2.17
CA VAL A 35 11.15 8.84 -2.75
C VAL A 35 10.28 9.53 -1.71
N ALA A 36 10.19 9.00 -0.50
CA ALA A 36 9.20 9.43 0.49
C ALA A 36 9.83 9.96 1.77
N PRO A 37 9.09 10.80 2.52
CA PRO A 37 9.60 11.36 3.77
C PRO A 37 9.55 10.34 4.92
N PRO A 38 10.29 10.60 6.01
CA PRO A 38 10.29 9.73 7.18
C PRO A 38 9.05 9.97 8.05
N GLN A 39 7.88 9.79 7.49
CA GLN A 39 6.59 10.03 8.15
C GLN A 39 5.67 8.85 7.92
N THR A 40 4.65 8.73 8.77
CA THR A 40 3.62 7.70 8.63
C THR A 40 2.62 8.09 7.55
N GLY A 41 1.91 7.12 7.01
CA GLY A 41 0.89 7.37 6.02
C GLY A 41 0.49 6.14 5.25
N VAL A 42 -0.12 6.38 4.10
CA VAL A 42 -0.55 5.33 3.18
C VAL A 42 0.09 5.56 1.82
N TYR A 43 0.22 4.49 1.05
CA TYR A 43 0.87 4.58 -0.25
C TYR A 43 0.31 3.52 -1.20
N ALA A 44 0.58 3.72 -2.47
CA ALA A 44 0.28 2.72 -3.49
C ALA A 44 1.44 2.62 -4.47
N LEU A 45 1.62 1.43 -4.99
CA LEU A 45 2.58 1.14 -6.05
C LEU A 45 1.84 0.93 -7.35
N TYR A 46 2.43 1.45 -8.42
CA TYR A 46 1.89 1.32 -9.77
C TYR A 46 2.94 0.67 -10.65
N ARG A 47 2.50 -0.28 -11.47
CA ARG A 47 3.36 -0.87 -12.49
C ARG A 47 2.81 -0.49 -13.84
N ARG A 48 3.62 0.21 -14.63
CA ARG A 48 3.22 0.70 -15.95
C ARG A 48 1.91 1.50 -15.88
N GLY A 49 1.77 2.31 -14.83
CA GLY A 49 0.62 3.16 -14.63
C GLY A 49 -0.60 2.48 -14.00
N ARG A 50 -0.52 1.19 -13.72
CA ARG A 50 -1.61 0.45 -13.11
C ARG A 50 -1.34 0.23 -11.63
N LEU A 51 -2.31 0.59 -10.79
CA LEU A 51 -2.17 0.39 -9.36
C LEU A 51 -2.16 -1.10 -9.04
N VAL A 52 -1.07 -1.59 -8.45
CA VAL A 52 -0.90 -3.01 -8.17
C VAL A 52 -0.85 -3.33 -6.67
N TYR A 53 -0.50 -2.35 -5.83
CA TYR A 53 -0.38 -2.59 -4.40
C TYR A 53 -0.71 -1.34 -3.61
N ALA A 54 -1.41 -1.50 -2.49
CA ALA A 54 -1.65 -0.43 -1.53
C ALA A 54 -1.25 -0.90 -0.15
N GLY A 55 -0.62 -0.02 0.61
CA GLY A 55 -0.13 -0.37 1.94
C GLY A 55 -0.10 0.83 2.87
N LYS A 56 0.39 0.57 4.07
CA LYS A 56 0.54 1.60 5.09
C LYS A 56 1.93 1.57 5.70
N ALA A 57 2.35 2.71 6.22
CA ALA A 57 3.52 2.83 7.05
C ALA A 57 3.06 3.39 8.39
N LEU A 58 3.04 2.56 9.44
CA LEU A 58 2.51 2.96 10.72
C LEU A 58 3.50 2.79 11.86
N GLN A 59 4.11 1.62 11.99
CA GLN A 59 5.19 1.41 12.97
C GLN A 59 6.56 1.52 12.29
N THR A 60 6.55 2.07 11.12
CA THR A 60 7.70 2.40 10.31
C THR A 60 7.36 3.67 9.57
N THR A 61 8.18 4.11 8.62
CA THR A 61 7.93 5.32 7.85
C THR A 61 7.67 5.00 6.39
N LEU A 62 7.04 5.94 5.70
CA LEU A 62 6.88 5.84 4.25
C LEU A 62 8.23 5.69 3.56
N GLN A 63 9.23 6.44 4.02
CA GLN A 63 10.59 6.34 3.48
C GLN A 63 11.13 4.92 3.55
N ARG A 64 11.07 4.30 4.72
CA ARG A 64 11.56 2.94 4.91
C ARG A 64 10.77 1.93 4.10
N ARG A 65 9.46 2.05 4.16
CA ARG A 65 8.59 1.08 3.52
C ARG A 65 8.74 1.08 2.00
N LEU A 66 8.76 2.27 1.41
CA LEU A 66 8.94 2.39 -0.03
C LEU A 66 10.35 2.00 -0.46
N ALA A 67 11.36 2.29 0.36
CA ALA A 67 12.72 1.84 0.10
C ALA A 67 12.82 0.31 0.10
N GLU A 68 12.17 -0.35 1.05
CA GLU A 68 12.12 -1.81 1.09
C GLU A 68 11.49 -2.39 -0.17
N HIS A 69 10.38 -1.82 -0.61
CA HIS A 69 9.72 -2.26 -1.83
C HIS A 69 10.59 -2.04 -3.05
N ALA A 70 11.25 -0.90 -3.13
CA ALA A 70 12.15 -0.61 -4.26
C ALA A 70 13.29 -1.63 -4.34
N ARG A 71 13.92 -1.92 -3.21
CA ARG A 71 15.00 -2.91 -3.15
C ARG A 71 14.49 -4.30 -3.52
N LYS A 72 13.33 -4.68 -3.01
CA LYS A 72 12.75 -5.99 -3.30
C LYS A 72 12.49 -6.14 -4.80
N ILE A 73 11.87 -5.15 -5.42
CA ILE A 73 11.54 -5.21 -6.84
C ILE A 73 12.81 -5.21 -7.70
N ALA A 74 13.79 -4.40 -7.34
CA ALA A 74 15.04 -4.32 -8.08
C ALA A 74 15.79 -5.65 -8.13
N GLY A 75 15.59 -6.51 -7.11
CA GLY A 75 16.23 -7.82 -7.05
C GLY A 75 15.44 -8.96 -7.70
N ARG A 76 14.41 -8.65 -8.47
CA ARG A 76 13.54 -9.70 -9.03
C ARG A 76 13.62 -9.82 -10.53
N ARG A 77 13.29 -11.02 -11.03
CA ARG A 77 13.15 -11.28 -12.45
C ARG A 77 11.75 -10.91 -12.92
N ASN A 78 11.62 -10.68 -14.20
CA ASN A 78 10.35 -10.42 -14.88
C ASN A 78 9.72 -9.08 -14.54
N ILE A 79 10.43 -8.25 -13.79
CA ILE A 79 9.99 -6.92 -13.44
C ILE A 79 11.21 -6.01 -13.34
N SER A 80 11.03 -4.74 -13.70
CA SER A 80 12.08 -3.75 -13.63
C SER A 80 11.62 -2.57 -12.80
N LEU A 81 12.50 -2.03 -11.99
CA LEU A 81 12.16 -0.89 -11.13
C LEU A 81 11.72 0.33 -11.92
N ASP A 82 12.23 0.50 -13.15
CA ASP A 82 11.84 1.62 -14.01
C ASP A 82 10.39 1.53 -14.50
N GLN A 83 9.73 0.40 -14.32
CA GLN A 83 8.29 0.26 -14.61
C GLN A 83 7.41 0.75 -13.45
N MET A 84 8.02 1.09 -12.32
CA MET A 84 7.29 1.34 -11.09
C MET A 84 7.21 2.81 -10.76
N THR A 85 6.03 3.23 -10.37
CA THR A 85 5.79 4.54 -9.77
C THR A 85 5.03 4.35 -8.46
N CYS A 86 4.94 5.42 -7.67
CA CYS A 86 4.23 5.37 -6.40
C CYS A 86 3.54 6.70 -6.13
N ARG A 87 2.52 6.63 -5.27
CA ARG A 87 1.88 7.79 -4.65
C ARG A 87 1.81 7.53 -3.17
N PHE A 88 1.82 8.59 -2.38
CA PHE A 88 1.65 8.45 -0.94
C PHE A 88 0.97 9.69 -0.36
N LEU A 89 0.36 9.50 0.80
CA LEU A 89 -0.15 10.58 1.63
C LEU A 89 0.44 10.45 3.02
N THR A 90 0.95 11.56 3.55
CA THR A 90 1.41 11.58 4.94
C THR A 90 0.21 11.77 5.86
N ILE A 91 0.12 10.92 6.87
CA ILE A 91 -0.98 10.93 7.83
C ILE A 91 -0.37 10.66 9.20
N ASP A 92 -0.65 11.51 10.18
CA ASP A 92 -0.06 11.38 11.51
C ASP A 92 -0.97 10.67 12.52
N SER A 93 -2.22 10.43 12.17
CA SER A 93 -3.16 9.72 13.04
C SER A 93 -3.15 8.23 12.73
N GLU A 94 -2.88 7.41 13.74
CA GLU A 94 -2.90 5.95 13.58
C GLU A 94 -4.21 5.45 13.00
N TRP A 95 -5.31 5.97 13.53
CA TRP A 95 -6.62 5.55 13.10
C TRP A 95 -6.86 5.88 11.62
N PHE A 96 -6.46 7.11 11.21
CA PHE A 96 -6.61 7.50 9.81
C PHE A 96 -5.68 6.73 8.88
N VAL A 97 -4.51 6.34 9.35
CA VAL A 97 -3.61 5.49 8.54
C VAL A 97 -4.28 4.13 8.27
N ARG A 98 -4.82 3.52 9.31
CA ARG A 98 -5.49 2.22 9.16
C ARG A 98 -6.73 2.31 8.28
N ALA A 99 -7.55 3.32 8.51
CA ALA A 99 -8.75 3.54 7.69
C ALA A 99 -8.37 3.85 6.24
N GLY A 100 -7.28 4.59 6.04
CA GLY A 100 -6.80 4.95 4.71
C GLY A 100 -6.33 3.75 3.91
N GLU A 101 -5.56 2.86 4.53
CA GLU A 101 -5.15 1.63 3.86
C GLU A 101 -6.36 0.80 3.46
N HIS A 102 -7.31 0.64 4.38
CA HIS A 102 -8.52 -0.11 4.10
C HIS A 102 -9.30 0.48 2.92
N ALA A 103 -9.41 1.81 2.89
CA ALA A 103 -10.11 2.50 1.82
C ALA A 103 -9.44 2.28 0.46
N LEU A 104 -8.11 2.35 0.42
CA LEU A 104 -7.35 2.13 -0.81
C LEU A 104 -7.53 0.70 -1.32
N ILE A 105 -7.38 -0.28 -0.43
CA ILE A 105 -7.51 -1.69 -0.80
C ILE A 105 -8.92 -1.99 -1.31
N LYS A 106 -9.92 -1.49 -0.61
CA LYS A 106 -11.31 -1.73 -0.99
C LYS A 106 -11.66 -1.06 -2.32
N SER A 107 -11.18 0.16 -2.52
CA SER A 107 -11.53 0.94 -3.73
C SER A 107 -10.82 0.43 -4.97
N TYR A 108 -9.57 -0.01 -4.86
CA TYR A 108 -8.76 -0.40 -6.01
C TYR A 108 -8.60 -1.90 -6.17
N ASN A 109 -8.85 -2.67 -5.12
CA ASN A 109 -8.69 -4.13 -5.13
C ASN A 109 -7.37 -4.54 -5.79
N PRO A 110 -6.21 -4.10 -5.28
CA PRO A 110 -4.94 -4.28 -5.97
C PRO A 110 -4.54 -5.75 -6.04
N ALA A 111 -4.02 -6.16 -7.19
CA ALA A 111 -3.69 -7.55 -7.42
C ALA A 111 -2.62 -8.08 -6.47
N TRP A 112 -1.59 -7.27 -6.18
CA TRP A 112 -0.49 -7.72 -5.34
C TRP A 112 -0.85 -7.84 -3.86
N ASN A 113 -1.88 -7.16 -3.41
CA ASN A 113 -2.35 -7.33 -2.03
C ASN A 113 -2.88 -8.73 -1.78
N ARG A 114 -3.26 -9.45 -2.82
CA ARG A 114 -3.79 -10.81 -2.72
C ARG A 114 -2.75 -11.88 -3.04
N THR A 115 -1.54 -11.49 -3.41
CA THR A 115 -0.51 -12.42 -3.87
C THR A 115 0.66 -12.56 -2.92
N GLY A 116 0.61 -11.89 -1.78
CA GLY A 116 1.65 -12.02 -0.76
C GLY A 116 2.83 -11.07 -0.92
N PHE A 117 2.75 -10.09 -1.80
CA PHE A 117 3.85 -9.15 -2.01
C PHE A 117 4.24 -8.43 -0.70
N GLY A 118 3.25 -8.01 0.09
CA GLY A 118 3.47 -7.26 1.31
C GLY A 118 3.84 -8.12 2.52
N SER A 119 3.92 -9.42 2.36
CA SER A 119 4.30 -10.31 3.45
C SER A 119 5.77 -10.07 3.78
N HIS A 120 6.03 -9.63 5.01
CA HIS A 120 7.36 -9.20 5.41
C HIS A 120 8.38 -10.33 5.41
N VAL A 121 8.00 -11.43 6.02
CA VAL A 121 8.91 -12.55 6.15
C VAL A 121 8.11 -13.80 5.86
N PRO A 122 8.03 -14.19 4.61
CA PRO A 122 7.33 -15.43 4.27
C PRO A 122 7.88 -16.53 5.15
N GLY A 123 7.03 -17.05 6.00
CA GLY A 123 7.36 -18.20 6.78
C GLY A 123 8.31 -18.01 7.94
N ARG A 124 8.61 -16.81 8.37
CA ARG A 124 9.43 -16.61 9.54
C ARG A 124 8.77 -17.31 10.73
N GLY A 125 9.51 -18.21 11.35
CA GLY A 125 8.97 -19.03 12.43
C GLY A 125 8.01 -20.09 11.98
N ARG A 126 7.85 -20.31 10.69
CA ARG A 126 6.98 -21.34 10.14
C ARG A 126 7.83 -22.40 9.43
N PRO A 127 7.74 -23.65 9.86
CA PRO A 127 8.35 -24.74 9.10
C PRO A 127 7.70 -24.83 7.72
N GLY A 128 8.46 -25.12 6.68
CA GLY A 128 7.92 -25.28 5.34
C GLY A 128 7.50 -23.97 4.72
N ILE A 129 8.39 -23.01 4.69
CA ILE A 129 8.18 -21.72 4.05
C ILE A 129 7.73 -21.93 2.60
N ARG A 130 6.57 -21.37 2.27
CA ARG A 130 6.07 -21.42 0.90
C ARG A 130 6.32 -20.08 0.23
N ARG A 131 6.72 -20.16 -1.05
CA ARG A 131 6.78 -18.97 -1.88
C ARG A 131 5.37 -18.42 -2.05
N SER A 132 5.23 -17.10 -1.95
CA SER A 132 3.97 -16.46 -2.28
C SER A 132 3.75 -16.54 -3.79
N ARG A 133 2.52 -16.28 -4.22
CA ARG A 133 2.23 -16.19 -5.65
C ARG A 133 3.05 -15.09 -6.30
N TRP A 134 3.25 -13.99 -5.60
CA TRP A 134 4.08 -12.90 -6.10
C TRP A 134 5.52 -13.35 -6.30
N ASP A 135 6.09 -14.08 -5.33
CA ASP A 135 7.46 -14.60 -5.45
C ASP A 135 7.62 -15.56 -6.61
N THR A 136 6.58 -16.34 -6.89
CA THR A 136 6.60 -17.26 -8.02
C THR A 136 6.60 -16.53 -9.36
N GLU A 137 5.81 -15.46 -9.46
CA GLU A 137 5.73 -14.65 -10.67
C GLU A 137 7.00 -13.80 -10.87
N PHE A 138 7.57 -13.30 -9.77
CA PHE A 138 8.76 -12.47 -9.78
C PHE A 138 9.84 -13.05 -8.88
N PRO A 139 10.49 -14.14 -9.30
CA PRO A 139 11.48 -14.80 -8.46
C PRO A 139 12.75 -13.96 -8.30
N PRO A 140 13.52 -14.21 -7.23
CA PRO A 140 14.79 -13.52 -7.03
C PRO A 140 15.74 -13.80 -8.19
N ARG A 141 16.54 -12.81 -8.50
CA ARG A 141 17.60 -12.95 -9.50
C ARG A 141 18.71 -13.84 -9.02
#